data_b43347c12712f556ba7b318eb23cf045
#
_entry.id   b43347c12712f556ba7b318eb23cf045
#
_cell.length_a   1.000
_cell.length_b   1.000
_cell.length_c   1.000
_cell.angle_alpha   90.00
_cell.angle_beta   90.00
_cell.angle_gamma   90.00
#
_symmetry.space_group_name_H-M   'P 1'
#
loop_
_entity.id
_entity.type
_entity.pdbx_description
1 polymer ?
#
loop_
_entity_poly.entity_id
_entity_poly.type
_entity_poly.pdbx_seq_one_letter_code
_entity_poly.pdbx_strand_id
1 'polypeptide(L)' 'MAYALRCADSGMDCPGQFQTRTEDELMQHIELHVREAHPDMELTPENVEMVRALVRTT' A
#
# COMPACT_ATOMS: atom_id res chain seq x y z
N MET A 1 -8.08 12.16 -11.32
CA MET A 1 -7.21 12.07 -10.15
C MET A 1 -6.75 10.64 -9.98
N ALA A 2 -5.52 10.45 -9.55
CA ALA A 2 -4.99 9.13 -9.29
C ALA A 2 -4.54 9.03 -7.83
N TYR A 3 -4.47 7.81 -7.34
CA TYR A 3 -3.99 7.53 -5.99
C TYR A 3 -2.67 6.77 -6.11
N ALA A 4 -1.69 7.15 -5.32
CA ALA A 4 -0.37 6.55 -5.37
C ALA A 4 0.13 6.23 -3.96
N LEU A 5 0.96 5.18 -3.88
CA LEU A 5 1.58 4.79 -2.63
C LEU A 5 2.95 4.20 -2.91
N ARG A 6 3.91 4.56 -2.07
CA ARG A 6 5.24 3.95 -2.10
C ARG A 6 5.41 3.09 -0.86
N CYS A 7 5.79 1.85 -1.06
CA CYS A 7 6.02 0.93 0.06
C CYS A 7 7.10 1.46 1.01
N ALA A 8 8.11 2.15 0.49
CA ALA A 8 9.17 2.71 1.30
C ALA A 8 8.67 3.76 2.31
N ASP A 9 7.55 4.40 2.05
CA ASP A 9 6.97 5.40 2.95
C ASP A 9 6.45 4.76 4.25
N SER A 10 6.29 3.44 4.27
CA SER A 10 5.89 2.72 5.48
C SER A 10 7.06 2.39 6.40
N GLY A 11 8.26 2.83 6.06
CA GLY A 11 9.45 2.54 6.83
C GLY A 11 10.18 1.28 6.42
N MET A 12 9.69 0.58 5.40
CA MET A 12 10.31 -0.63 4.89
C MET A 12 11.24 -0.32 3.73
N ASP A 13 12.33 -1.06 3.63
CA ASP A 13 13.26 -0.95 2.51
C ASP A 13 12.70 -1.76 1.33
N CYS A 14 11.74 -1.18 0.64
CA CYS A 14 11.02 -1.84 -0.43
C CYS A 14 10.87 -0.90 -1.63
N PRO A 15 11.21 -1.35 -2.85
CA PRO A 15 11.09 -0.52 -4.05
C PRO A 15 9.69 -0.46 -4.63
N GLY A 16 8.71 -1.12 -4.01
CA GLY A 16 7.35 -1.18 -4.55
C GLY A 16 6.68 0.18 -4.64
N GLN A 17 6.09 0.46 -5.80
CA GLN A 17 5.32 1.66 -6.05
C GLN A 17 4.02 1.29 -6.73
N PHE A 18 2.95 1.97 -6.37
CA PHE A 18 1.62 1.69 -6.91
C PHE A 18 0.92 2.98 -7.29
N GLN A 19 0.21 2.95 -8.39
CA GLN A 19 -0.63 4.08 -8.81
C GLN A 19 -1.86 3.53 -9.52
N THR A 20 -3.03 3.94 -9.06
CA THR A 20 -4.31 3.48 -9.61
C THR A 20 -5.29 4.64 -9.70
N ARG A 21 -6.41 4.41 -10.37
CA ARG A 21 -7.44 5.43 -10.53
C ARG A 21 -8.33 5.57 -9.30
N THR A 22 -8.47 4.51 -8.51
CA THR A 22 -9.30 4.53 -7.31
C THR A 22 -8.51 4.04 -6.12
N GLU A 23 -8.92 4.48 -4.93
CA GLU A 23 -8.30 4.04 -3.69
C GLU A 23 -8.53 2.55 -3.45
N ASP A 24 -9.74 2.05 -3.76
CA ASP A 24 -10.05 0.64 -3.59
C ASP A 24 -9.13 -0.25 -4.42
N GLU A 25 -8.90 0.13 -5.66
CA GLU A 25 -7.99 -0.60 -6.54
C GLU A 25 -6.57 -0.57 -5.99
N LEU A 26 -6.14 0.60 -5.50
CA LEU A 26 -4.83 0.74 -4.89
C LEU A 26 -4.66 -0.19 -3.70
N MET A 27 -5.65 -0.26 -2.82
CA MET A 27 -5.61 -1.12 -1.65
C MET A 27 -5.55 -2.60 -2.03
N GLN A 28 -6.21 -3.02 -3.10
CA GLN A 28 -6.13 -4.38 -3.59
C GLN A 28 -4.72 -4.73 -4.06
N HIS A 29 -4.07 -3.82 -4.76
CA HIS A 29 -2.69 -4.03 -5.20
C HIS A 29 -1.73 -4.11 -4.01
N ILE A 30 -1.94 -3.27 -3.02
CA ILE A 30 -1.11 -3.28 -1.81
C ILE A 30 -1.28 -4.60 -1.07
N GLU A 31 -2.49 -5.11 -0.97
CA GLU A 31 -2.76 -6.38 -0.31
C GLU A 31 -2.02 -7.53 -1.00
N LEU A 32 -2.07 -7.56 -2.32
CA LEU A 32 -1.32 -8.57 -3.08
C LEU A 32 0.18 -8.44 -2.88
N HIS A 33 0.69 -7.21 -2.88
CA HIS A 33 2.10 -6.95 -2.65
C HIS A 33 2.56 -7.47 -1.29
N VAL A 34 1.78 -7.20 -0.25
CA VAL A 34 2.10 -7.63 1.10
C VAL A 34 2.14 -9.16 1.19
N ARG A 35 1.19 -9.83 0.55
CA ARG A 35 1.15 -11.30 0.56
C ARG A 35 2.38 -11.91 -0.10
N GLU A 36 2.88 -11.29 -1.15
CA GLU A 36 3.99 -11.86 -1.91
C GLU A 36 5.36 -11.38 -1.45
N ALA A 37 5.48 -10.11 -1.14
CA ALA A 37 6.76 -9.51 -0.78
C ALA A 37 7.00 -9.48 0.72
N HIS A 38 5.94 -9.41 1.51
CA HIS A 38 6.03 -9.30 2.97
C HIS A 38 5.10 -10.31 3.65
N PRO A 39 5.36 -11.62 3.48
CA PRO A 39 4.45 -12.67 3.99
C PRO A 39 4.35 -12.68 5.52
N ASP A 40 5.32 -12.09 6.22
CA ASP A 40 5.30 -12.01 7.67
C ASP A 40 4.45 -10.85 8.20
N MET A 41 4.01 -9.98 7.32
CA MET A 41 3.19 -8.83 7.69
C MET A 41 1.71 -9.19 7.61
N GLU A 42 0.99 -8.94 8.68
CA GLU A 42 -0.46 -9.15 8.71
C GLU A 42 -1.18 -7.85 8.36
N LEU A 43 -2.22 -7.99 7.52
CA LEU A 43 -3.08 -6.86 7.19
C LEU A 43 -4.20 -6.74 8.22
N THR A 44 -3.83 -6.36 9.43
CA THR A 44 -4.80 -6.05 10.47
C THR A 44 -5.48 -4.72 10.16
N PRO A 45 -6.65 -4.43 10.75
CA PRO A 45 -7.30 -3.13 10.54
C PRO A 45 -6.38 -1.94 10.86
N GLU A 46 -5.52 -2.07 11.86
CA GLU A 46 -4.58 -1.01 12.20
C GLU A 46 -3.55 -0.79 11.09
N ASN A 47 -3.02 -1.88 10.55
CA ASN A 47 -2.04 -1.79 9.47
C ASN A 47 -2.67 -1.26 8.18
N VAL A 48 -3.91 -1.64 7.91
CA VAL A 48 -4.65 -1.13 6.76
C VAL A 48 -4.84 0.38 6.87
N GLU A 49 -5.20 0.87 8.04
CA GLU A 49 -5.35 2.31 8.26
C GLU A 49 -4.04 3.05 8.10
N MET A 50 -2.94 2.49 8.61
CA MET A 50 -1.62 3.07 8.46
C MET A 50 -1.25 3.21 6.99
N VAL A 51 -1.47 2.16 6.22
CA VAL A 51 -1.18 2.16 4.78
C VAL A 51 -2.06 3.18 4.07
N ARG A 52 -3.34 3.23 4.42
CA ARG A 52 -4.27 4.18 3.81
C ARG A 52 -3.85 5.63 4.05
N ALA A 53 -3.27 5.90 5.22
CA ALA A 53 -2.79 7.24 5.56
C ALA A 53 -1.58 7.66 4.70
N LEU A 54 -0.88 6.70 4.11
CA LEU A 54 0.27 6.96 3.25
C LEU A 54 -0.11 7.19 1.78
N VAL A 55 -1.36 6.94 1.44
CA VAL A 55 -1.85 7.12 0.07
C VAL A 55 -1.80 8.60 -0.30
N ARG A 56 -1.28 8.91 -1.46
CA ARG A 56 -1.20 10.26 -1.99
C ARG A 56 -2.13 10.42 -3.18
N THR A 57 -2.78 11.55 -3.25
CA THR A 57 -3.60 11.90 -4.41
C THR A 57 -2.74 12.69 -5.39
N THR A 58 -2.69 12.23 -6.62
CA THR A 58 -1.87 12.86 -7.66
C THR A 58 -2.70 13.43 -8.79
#